data_6392e6c4ca4d15ddc30f3128ecff650d
#
_entry.id   6392e6c4ca4d15ddc30f3128ecff650d
#
_cell.length_a   1.000
_cell.length_b   1.000
_cell.length_c   1.000
_cell.angle_alpha   90.00
_cell.angle_beta   90.00
_cell.angle_gamma   90.00
#
_symmetry.space_group_name_H-M   'P 1'
#
loop_
_entity.id
_entity.type
_entity.pdbx_description
1 polymer ?
#
loop_
_entity_poly.entity_id
_entity_poly.type
_entity_poly.pdbx_seq_one_letter_code
_entity_poly.pdbx_strand_id
1 'polypeptide(L)'
;QPWRNWLAHLHQFVPNWQEIAAQTCSDYDWQLLTTAIERNLNSPPISSAGRLFDAVAFGLGITPPQLSWEGEAACQLEVLASQSGLINQHPQDIKLPTLMPINADNKLDLATFWQAWIALNASSADKAFIFHYALAQGLSRLARHQSCQYHCNTIVLSGGVWHNQLLRRLVKENLAEFKVLSAHQFPMGDGGLSLGQAVIASVQFNKTELHS
;
A
#
# COMPACT_ATOMS: atom_id res chain seq x y z
N GLN A 1 14.09 5.51 4.48
CA GLN A 1 14.65 6.23 3.32
C GLN A 1 13.77 5.98 2.07
N PRO A 2 12.78 6.84 1.80
CA PRO A 2 11.82 6.66 0.69
C PRO A 2 12.46 6.52 -0.68
N TRP A 3 13.56 7.24 -0.96
CA TRP A 3 14.26 7.18 -2.22
C TRP A 3 14.75 5.76 -2.58
N ARG A 4 15.12 4.95 -1.57
CA ARG A 4 15.53 3.55 -1.80
C ARG A 4 14.36 2.69 -2.26
N ASN A 5 13.18 2.92 -1.67
CA ASN A 5 11.97 2.23 -2.08
C ASN A 5 11.55 2.64 -3.50
N TRP A 6 11.62 3.95 -3.80
CA TRP A 6 11.38 4.47 -5.14
C TRP A 6 12.30 3.82 -6.17
N LEU A 7 13.61 3.83 -5.93
CA LEU A 7 14.60 3.24 -6.83
C LEU A 7 14.37 1.73 -7.03
N ALA A 8 14.06 0.99 -5.95
CA ALA A 8 13.78 -0.44 -6.04
C ALA A 8 12.55 -0.73 -6.91
N HIS A 9 11.49 0.08 -6.78
CA HIS A 9 10.30 -0.04 -7.63
C HIS A 9 10.59 0.34 -9.09
N LEU A 10 11.33 1.40 -9.34
CA LEU A 10 11.77 1.77 -10.68
C LEU A 10 12.54 0.63 -11.34
N HIS A 11 13.58 0.14 -10.67
CA HIS A 11 14.46 -0.93 -11.15
C HIS A 11 13.67 -2.20 -11.50
N GLN A 12 12.69 -2.56 -10.67
CA GLN A 12 11.95 -3.81 -10.82
C GLN A 12 10.83 -3.73 -11.87
N PHE A 13 10.18 -2.57 -12.03
CA PHE A 13 8.90 -2.49 -12.74
C PHE A 13 8.87 -1.52 -13.93
N VAL A 14 9.87 -0.67 -14.08
CA VAL A 14 9.83 0.41 -15.07
C VAL A 14 10.90 0.22 -16.15
N PRO A 15 10.54 0.06 -17.43
CA PRO A 15 11.50 0.14 -18.51
C PRO A 15 12.23 1.50 -18.52
N ASN A 16 13.50 1.52 -18.90
CA ASN A 16 14.32 2.75 -18.94
C ASN A 16 14.39 3.52 -17.62
N TRP A 17 14.28 2.80 -16.51
CA TRP A 17 14.27 3.33 -15.14
C TRP A 17 15.50 4.20 -14.81
N GLN A 18 16.64 3.95 -15.48
CA GLN A 18 17.89 4.69 -15.25
C GLN A 18 17.74 6.18 -15.53
N GLU A 19 16.99 6.55 -16.57
CA GLU A 19 16.74 7.95 -16.93
C GLU A 19 15.96 8.66 -15.82
N ILE A 20 14.96 7.99 -15.27
CA ILE A 20 14.14 8.52 -14.18
C ILE A 20 14.98 8.57 -12.89
N ALA A 21 15.76 7.53 -12.60
CA ALA A 21 16.65 7.51 -11.44
C ALA A 21 17.70 8.62 -11.50
N ALA A 22 18.30 8.86 -12.64
CA ALA A 22 19.27 9.95 -12.84
C ALA A 22 18.66 11.33 -12.57
N GLN A 23 17.39 11.53 -12.86
CA GLN A 23 16.67 12.78 -12.61
C GLN A 23 16.20 12.92 -11.16
N THR A 24 15.68 11.85 -10.57
CA THR A 24 15.01 11.89 -9.26
C THR A 24 15.92 11.52 -8.10
N CYS A 25 17.00 10.81 -8.37
CA CYS A 25 17.96 10.31 -7.38
C CYS A 25 19.39 10.83 -7.62
N SER A 26 19.57 11.97 -8.31
CA SER A 26 20.89 12.54 -8.66
C SER A 26 21.81 12.73 -7.45
N ASP A 27 21.23 13.05 -6.30
CA ASP A 27 21.97 13.35 -5.06
C ASP A 27 22.34 12.08 -4.25
N TYR A 28 22.01 10.89 -4.78
CA TYR A 28 22.22 9.61 -4.09
C TYR A 28 23.09 8.66 -4.92
N ASP A 29 23.80 7.78 -4.25
CA ASP A 29 24.55 6.70 -4.92
C ASP A 29 23.58 5.56 -5.32
N TRP A 30 22.75 5.87 -6.32
CA TRP A 30 21.74 4.93 -6.82
C TRP A 30 22.36 3.76 -7.58
N GLN A 31 23.56 3.90 -8.18
CA GLN A 31 24.27 2.82 -8.84
C GLN A 31 24.75 1.77 -7.84
N LEU A 32 25.24 2.22 -6.67
CA LEU A 32 25.62 1.31 -5.60
C LEU A 32 24.40 0.53 -5.06
N LEU A 33 23.26 1.22 -4.87
CA LEU A 33 22.05 0.57 -4.38
C LEU A 33 21.50 -0.45 -5.38
N THR A 34 21.49 -0.14 -6.68
CA THR A 34 21.06 -1.10 -7.71
C THR A 34 21.97 -2.32 -7.77
N THR A 35 23.28 -2.13 -7.66
CA THR A 35 24.24 -3.24 -7.55
C THR A 35 23.95 -4.13 -6.32
N ALA A 36 23.59 -3.53 -5.19
CA ALA A 36 23.18 -4.28 -3.99
C ALA A 36 21.89 -5.08 -4.21
N ILE A 37 20.90 -4.50 -4.88
CA ILE A 37 19.64 -5.17 -5.24
C ILE A 37 19.90 -6.36 -6.16
N GLU A 38 20.65 -6.17 -7.24
CA GLU A 38 20.98 -7.20 -8.22
C GLU A 38 21.76 -8.39 -7.60
N ARG A 39 22.63 -8.09 -6.62
CA ARG A 39 23.40 -9.09 -5.88
C ARG A 39 22.68 -9.64 -4.65
N ASN A 40 21.43 -9.25 -4.39
CA ASN A 40 20.65 -9.59 -3.20
C ASN A 40 21.38 -9.27 -1.87
N LEU A 41 22.18 -8.21 -1.83
CA LEU A 41 22.90 -7.78 -0.66
C LEU A 41 22.02 -6.90 0.22
N ASN A 42 21.61 -7.41 1.38
CA ASN A 42 20.72 -6.72 2.33
C ASN A 42 19.44 -6.15 1.70
N SER A 43 18.96 -6.80 0.64
CA SER A 43 17.82 -6.34 -0.16
C SER A 43 16.77 -7.45 -0.31
N PRO A 44 16.20 -7.98 0.81
CA PRO A 44 15.21 -9.04 0.74
C PRO A 44 13.93 -8.52 0.07
N PRO A 45 13.26 -9.32 -0.78
CA PRO A 45 11.96 -8.97 -1.31
C PRO A 45 10.91 -8.92 -0.20
N ILE A 46 10.05 -7.91 -0.21
CA ILE A 46 9.00 -7.72 0.79
C ILE A 46 7.67 -7.38 0.13
N SER A 47 6.56 -7.77 0.77
CA SER A 47 5.19 -7.38 0.43
C SER A 47 4.71 -6.32 1.42
N SER A 48 5.19 -5.08 1.30
CA SER A 48 4.86 -4.01 2.24
C SER A 48 4.13 -2.86 1.54
N ALA A 49 2.86 -2.64 1.89
CA ALA A 49 2.12 -1.48 1.42
C ALA A 49 2.78 -0.17 1.89
N GLY A 50 3.32 -0.12 3.11
CA GLY A 50 4.01 1.08 3.62
C GLY A 50 5.20 1.48 2.74
N ARG A 51 5.98 0.52 2.24
CA ARG A 51 7.11 0.80 1.33
C ARG A 51 6.63 1.28 -0.04
N LEU A 52 5.47 0.82 -0.49
CA LEU A 52 4.86 1.34 -1.71
C LEU A 52 4.42 2.81 -1.53
N PHE A 53 3.83 3.16 -0.36
CA PHE A 53 3.53 4.55 -0.01
C PHE A 53 4.78 5.42 0.00
N ASP A 54 5.87 4.96 0.61
CA ASP A 54 7.15 5.67 0.64
C ASP A 54 7.66 5.95 -0.79
N ALA A 55 7.59 4.95 -1.68
CA ALA A 55 8.04 5.07 -3.06
C ALA A 55 7.20 6.11 -3.84
N VAL A 56 5.88 6.05 -3.74
CA VAL A 56 4.98 6.99 -4.42
C VAL A 56 5.19 8.41 -3.92
N ALA A 57 5.30 8.60 -2.61
CA ALA A 57 5.50 9.92 -2.01
C ALA A 57 6.85 10.54 -2.43
N PHE A 58 7.91 9.74 -2.51
CA PHE A 58 9.20 10.21 -3.02
C PHE A 58 9.12 10.55 -4.52
N GLY A 59 8.49 9.70 -5.32
CA GLY A 59 8.30 9.93 -6.75
C GLY A 59 7.50 11.20 -7.06
N LEU A 60 6.68 11.68 -6.11
CA LEU A 60 5.98 12.97 -6.20
C LEU A 60 6.78 14.14 -5.62
N GLY A 61 7.97 13.90 -5.06
CA GLY A 61 8.82 14.94 -4.48
C GLY A 61 8.28 15.55 -3.19
N ILE A 62 7.41 14.84 -2.47
CA ILE A 62 6.72 15.39 -1.26
C ILE A 62 7.34 14.92 0.06
N THR A 63 8.32 14.04 0.03
CA THR A 63 8.97 13.54 1.24
C THR A 63 10.45 13.86 1.26
N PRO A 64 11.04 14.08 2.46
CA PRO A 64 12.48 14.17 2.59
C PRO A 64 13.15 12.81 2.29
N PRO A 65 14.45 12.81 2.01
CA PRO A 65 15.21 11.59 1.74
C PRO A 65 15.24 10.61 2.93
N GLN A 66 15.08 11.14 4.14
CA GLN A 66 14.99 10.37 5.38
C GLN A 66 13.78 10.84 6.16
N LEU A 67 12.91 9.91 6.51
CA LEU A 67 11.72 10.17 7.32
C LEU A 67 12.10 10.32 8.79
N SER A 68 11.35 11.17 9.49
CA SER A 68 11.50 11.41 10.92
C SER A 68 10.79 10.34 11.77
N TRP A 69 9.73 9.74 11.21
CA TRP A 69 8.93 8.69 11.87
C TRP A 69 8.30 7.74 10.85
N GLU A 70 7.89 6.58 11.31
CA GLU A 70 7.24 5.57 10.47
C GLU A 70 5.84 6.02 10.04
N GLY A 71 5.56 5.96 8.74
CA GLY A 71 4.28 6.39 8.17
C GLY A 71 4.21 7.87 7.77
N GLU A 72 5.24 8.68 7.99
CA GLU A 72 5.28 10.09 7.59
C GLU A 72 4.94 10.26 6.11
N ALA A 73 5.57 9.50 5.23
CA ALA A 73 5.32 9.55 3.80
C ALA A 73 3.85 9.24 3.44
N ALA A 74 3.26 8.25 4.11
CA ALA A 74 1.87 7.88 3.89
C ALA A 74 0.90 8.99 4.33
N CYS A 75 1.18 9.65 5.45
CA CYS A 75 0.38 10.78 5.92
C CYS A 75 0.48 11.99 4.99
N GLN A 76 1.69 12.34 4.54
CA GLN A 76 1.90 13.43 3.58
C GLN A 76 1.18 13.15 2.25
N LEU A 77 1.23 11.90 1.78
CA LEU A 77 0.57 11.48 0.56
C LEU A 77 -0.96 11.53 0.68
N GLU A 78 -1.51 11.16 1.84
CA GLU A 78 -2.95 11.27 2.13
C GLU A 78 -3.42 12.73 2.15
N VAL A 79 -2.65 13.60 2.80
CA VAL A 79 -2.93 15.06 2.81
C VAL A 79 -2.90 15.62 1.39
N LEU A 80 -1.91 15.26 0.58
CA LEU A 80 -1.86 15.69 -0.81
C LEU A 80 -3.06 15.17 -1.62
N ALA A 81 -3.41 13.90 -1.47
CA ALA A 81 -4.57 13.30 -2.14
C ALA A 81 -5.89 13.98 -1.77
N SER A 82 -6.01 14.51 -0.54
CA SER A 82 -7.21 15.24 -0.11
C SER A 82 -7.45 16.56 -0.86
N GLN A 83 -6.41 17.08 -1.53
CA GLN A 83 -6.49 18.30 -2.35
C GLN A 83 -6.91 18.01 -3.80
N SER A 84 -7.05 16.73 -4.18
CA SER A 84 -7.49 16.34 -5.53
C SER A 84 -8.95 16.71 -5.78
N GLY A 85 -9.24 17.21 -6.99
CA GLY A 85 -10.61 17.40 -7.45
C GLY A 85 -11.43 16.12 -7.57
N LEU A 86 -10.77 14.97 -7.56
CA LEU A 86 -11.39 13.65 -7.63
C LEU A 86 -11.92 13.13 -6.28
N ILE A 87 -11.52 13.76 -5.16
CA ILE A 87 -11.78 13.26 -3.79
C ILE A 87 -13.27 13.11 -3.45
N ASN A 88 -14.12 13.96 -4.04
CA ASN A 88 -15.55 13.99 -3.81
C ASN A 88 -16.35 13.23 -4.86
N GLN A 89 -15.69 12.62 -5.85
CA GLN A 89 -16.35 11.78 -6.83
C GLN A 89 -16.65 10.40 -6.23
N HIS A 90 -17.80 9.84 -6.57
CA HIS A 90 -18.09 8.47 -6.19
C HIS A 90 -17.13 7.53 -6.94
N PRO A 91 -16.57 6.49 -6.30
CA PRO A 91 -15.61 5.59 -6.95
C PRO A 91 -16.08 4.99 -8.27
N GLN A 92 -17.40 4.79 -8.46
CA GLN A 92 -17.99 4.27 -9.70
C GLN A 92 -17.99 5.29 -10.84
N ASP A 93 -17.92 6.59 -10.54
CA ASP A 93 -17.93 7.67 -11.53
C ASP A 93 -16.53 8.00 -12.02
N ILE A 94 -15.49 7.51 -11.34
CA ILE A 94 -14.10 7.73 -11.69
C ILE A 94 -13.73 6.83 -12.86
N LYS A 95 -13.64 7.42 -14.05
CA LYS A 95 -13.29 6.71 -15.29
C LYS A 95 -11.78 6.60 -15.46
N LEU A 96 -11.18 5.71 -14.71
CA LEU A 96 -9.77 5.35 -14.87
C LEU A 96 -9.63 3.89 -15.33
N PRO A 97 -8.60 3.57 -16.12
CA PRO A 97 -8.28 2.18 -16.42
C PRO A 97 -7.92 1.41 -15.16
N THR A 98 -7.95 0.09 -15.22
CA THR A 98 -7.46 -0.73 -14.12
C THR A 98 -5.94 -0.60 -14.01
N LEU A 99 -5.48 0.17 -13.02
CA LEU A 99 -4.05 0.46 -12.84
C LEU A 99 -3.31 -0.64 -12.06
N MET A 100 -3.99 -1.34 -11.14
CA MET A 100 -3.41 -2.47 -10.39
C MET A 100 -4.25 -3.73 -10.61
N PRO A 101 -4.15 -4.40 -11.77
CA PRO A 101 -4.82 -5.68 -11.99
C PRO A 101 -4.22 -6.78 -11.12
N ILE A 102 -4.93 -7.90 -10.99
CA ILE A 102 -4.40 -9.12 -10.36
C ILE A 102 -3.69 -9.92 -11.44
N ASN A 103 -2.45 -10.32 -11.20
CA ASN A 103 -1.70 -11.21 -12.07
C ASN A 103 -2.03 -12.70 -11.84
N ALA A 104 -1.43 -13.58 -12.63
CA ALA A 104 -1.64 -15.02 -12.55
C ALA A 104 -1.25 -15.64 -11.19
N ASP A 105 -0.36 -15.00 -10.44
CA ASP A 105 0.07 -15.43 -9.10
C ASP A 105 -0.84 -14.92 -7.98
N ASN A 106 -2.00 -14.34 -8.30
CA ASN A 106 -2.89 -13.67 -7.34
C ASN A 106 -2.22 -12.52 -6.57
N LYS A 107 -1.37 -11.76 -7.24
CA LYS A 107 -0.71 -10.55 -6.71
C LYS A 107 -1.14 -9.34 -7.51
N LEU A 108 -1.06 -8.16 -6.90
CA LEU A 108 -1.24 -6.89 -7.62
C LEU A 108 -0.10 -6.70 -8.62
N ASP A 109 -0.43 -6.41 -9.87
CA ASP A 109 0.55 -6.11 -10.92
C ASP A 109 1.04 -4.66 -10.78
N LEU A 110 2.19 -4.52 -10.12
CA LEU A 110 2.82 -3.23 -9.92
C LEU A 110 3.54 -2.72 -11.18
N ALA A 111 3.89 -3.59 -12.14
CA ALA A 111 4.49 -3.14 -13.40
C ALA A 111 3.48 -2.32 -14.20
N THR A 112 2.26 -2.84 -14.38
CA THR A 112 1.17 -2.09 -15.02
C THR A 112 0.90 -0.77 -14.30
N PHE A 113 0.88 -0.79 -12.95
CA PHE A 113 0.67 0.42 -12.17
C PHE A 113 1.75 1.47 -12.44
N TRP A 114 3.02 1.14 -12.24
CA TRP A 114 4.11 2.09 -12.32
C TRP A 114 4.25 2.71 -13.71
N GLN A 115 4.16 1.91 -14.76
CA GLN A 115 4.25 2.40 -16.13
C GLN A 115 3.13 3.39 -16.46
N ALA A 116 1.90 3.05 -16.09
CA ALA A 116 0.76 3.93 -16.30
C ALA A 116 0.81 5.18 -15.41
N TRP A 117 1.12 5.03 -14.12
CA TRP A 117 1.11 6.13 -13.15
C TRP A 117 2.20 7.18 -13.42
N ILE A 118 3.40 6.76 -13.83
CA ILE A 118 4.49 7.67 -14.20
C ILE A 118 4.10 8.47 -15.44
N ALA A 119 3.49 7.83 -16.44
CA ALA A 119 3.06 8.46 -17.68
C ALA A 119 1.84 9.39 -17.53
N LEU A 120 1.14 9.38 -16.38
CA LEU A 120 -0.01 10.24 -16.17
C LEU A 120 0.36 11.72 -16.26
N ASN A 121 -0.31 12.45 -17.13
CA ASN A 121 -0.27 13.92 -17.17
C ASN A 121 -1.37 14.48 -16.25
N ALA A 122 -1.09 14.53 -14.94
CA ALA A 122 -2.02 14.96 -13.91
C ALA A 122 -1.28 15.74 -12.81
N SER A 123 -1.99 16.51 -12.02
CA SER A 123 -1.43 17.19 -10.86
C SER A 123 -0.88 16.20 -9.84
N SER A 124 0.07 16.62 -8.99
CA SER A 124 0.58 15.77 -7.90
C SER A 124 -0.54 15.32 -6.95
N ALA A 125 -1.53 16.18 -6.69
CA ALA A 125 -2.69 15.84 -5.87
C ALA A 125 -3.55 14.75 -6.52
N ASP A 126 -3.80 14.86 -7.83
CA ASP A 126 -4.55 13.83 -8.55
C ASP A 126 -3.78 12.52 -8.64
N LYS A 127 -2.46 12.57 -8.89
CA LYS A 127 -1.60 11.37 -8.87
C LYS A 127 -1.61 10.69 -7.50
N ALA A 128 -1.58 11.46 -6.41
CA ALA A 128 -1.68 10.93 -5.06
C ALA A 128 -3.03 10.27 -4.80
N PHE A 129 -4.13 10.89 -5.24
CA PHE A 129 -5.47 10.29 -5.14
C PHE A 129 -5.60 9.03 -6.01
N ILE A 130 -5.15 9.09 -7.27
CA ILE A 130 -5.19 7.96 -8.21
C ILE A 130 -4.43 6.76 -7.67
N PHE A 131 -3.31 6.97 -6.98
CA PHE A 131 -2.60 5.89 -6.28
C PHE A 131 -3.47 5.22 -5.22
N HIS A 132 -4.08 6.00 -4.30
CA HIS A 132 -4.97 5.46 -3.26
C HIS A 132 -6.15 4.70 -3.89
N TYR A 133 -6.74 5.28 -4.93
CA TYR A 133 -7.85 4.67 -5.65
C TYR A 133 -7.45 3.34 -6.32
N ALA A 134 -6.33 3.32 -7.03
CA ALA A 134 -5.82 2.12 -7.70
C ALA A 134 -5.51 0.99 -6.70
N LEU A 135 -4.86 1.35 -5.58
CA LEU A 135 -4.55 0.39 -4.51
C LEU A 135 -5.84 -0.15 -3.87
N ALA A 136 -6.81 0.73 -3.56
CA ALA A 136 -8.10 0.32 -3.03
C ALA A 136 -8.85 -0.62 -3.97
N GLN A 137 -8.90 -0.32 -5.26
CA GLN A 137 -9.50 -1.17 -6.28
C GLN A 137 -8.80 -2.54 -6.38
N GLY A 138 -7.46 -2.53 -6.40
CA GLY A 138 -6.66 -3.76 -6.45
C GLY A 138 -6.90 -4.66 -5.24
N LEU A 139 -6.82 -4.10 -4.03
CA LEU A 139 -7.07 -4.82 -2.78
C LEU A 139 -8.51 -5.36 -2.71
N SER A 140 -9.48 -4.58 -3.16
CA SER A 140 -10.88 -5.01 -3.19
C SER A 140 -11.12 -6.17 -4.17
N ARG A 141 -10.45 -6.17 -5.33
CA ARG A 141 -10.49 -7.31 -6.26
C ARG A 141 -9.87 -8.56 -5.68
N LEU A 142 -8.70 -8.43 -5.01
CA LEU A 142 -8.08 -9.55 -4.31
C LEU A 142 -8.98 -10.12 -3.23
N ALA A 143 -9.61 -9.25 -2.43
CA ALA A 143 -10.54 -9.65 -1.38
C ALA A 143 -11.74 -10.42 -1.95
N ARG A 144 -12.36 -9.94 -3.05
CA ARG A 144 -13.45 -10.65 -3.73
C ARG A 144 -13.01 -12.01 -4.27
N HIS A 145 -11.86 -12.06 -4.91
CA HIS A 145 -11.33 -13.31 -5.45
C HIS A 145 -11.14 -14.36 -4.34
N GLN A 146 -10.51 -13.98 -3.23
CA GLN A 146 -10.31 -14.86 -2.09
C GLN A 146 -11.61 -15.22 -1.39
N SER A 147 -12.52 -14.26 -1.23
CA SER A 147 -13.86 -14.50 -0.66
C SER A 147 -14.65 -15.54 -1.45
N CYS A 148 -14.62 -15.46 -2.77
CA CYS A 148 -15.24 -16.44 -3.64
C CYS A 148 -14.59 -17.84 -3.48
N GLN A 149 -13.27 -17.90 -3.44
CA GLN A 149 -12.51 -19.15 -3.31
C GLN A 149 -12.76 -19.85 -1.96
N TYR A 150 -12.86 -19.08 -0.87
CA TYR A 150 -13.03 -19.62 0.49
C TYR A 150 -14.47 -19.56 1.01
N HIS A 151 -15.43 -19.15 0.18
CA HIS A 151 -16.84 -18.99 0.57
C HIS A 151 -17.03 -18.15 1.84
N CYS A 152 -16.31 -17.04 1.96
CA CYS A 152 -16.30 -16.18 3.14
C CYS A 152 -16.84 -14.78 2.83
N ASN A 153 -17.87 -14.33 3.55
CA ASN A 153 -18.48 -13.00 3.37
C ASN A 153 -17.95 -11.95 4.33
N THR A 154 -16.95 -12.29 5.16
CA THR A 154 -16.38 -11.37 6.14
C THR A 154 -14.92 -11.06 5.75
N ILE A 155 -14.61 -9.78 5.66
CA ILE A 155 -13.28 -9.26 5.36
C ILE A 155 -12.79 -8.47 6.56
N VAL A 156 -11.57 -8.73 7.01
CA VAL A 156 -10.97 -8.04 8.15
C VAL A 156 -9.84 -7.14 7.66
N LEU A 157 -9.90 -5.86 8.02
CA LEU A 157 -8.83 -4.89 7.76
C LEU A 157 -7.92 -4.82 8.99
N SER A 158 -6.67 -5.30 8.84
CA SER A 158 -5.66 -5.32 9.90
C SER A 158 -4.30 -4.85 9.37
N GLY A 159 -3.51 -4.24 10.24
CA GLY A 159 -2.20 -3.67 9.90
C GLY A 159 -2.19 -2.15 9.83
N GLY A 160 -0.99 -1.56 9.96
CA GLY A 160 -0.79 -0.11 10.08
C GLY A 160 -1.26 0.71 8.88
N VAL A 161 -1.29 0.12 7.66
CA VAL A 161 -1.75 0.82 6.45
C VAL A 161 -3.19 1.33 6.55
N TRP A 162 -4.02 0.68 7.36
CA TRP A 162 -5.43 1.07 7.55
C TRP A 162 -5.64 2.29 8.45
N HIS A 163 -4.58 2.87 9.01
CA HIS A 163 -4.62 4.21 9.59
C HIS A 163 -4.85 5.28 8.52
N ASN A 164 -4.47 5.03 7.26
CA ASN A 164 -4.81 5.88 6.13
C ASN A 164 -6.33 5.86 5.90
N GLN A 165 -6.98 6.98 6.21
CA GLN A 165 -8.44 7.08 6.20
C GLN A 165 -9.01 7.06 4.79
N LEU A 166 -8.31 7.68 3.83
CA LEU A 166 -8.71 7.70 2.43
C LEU A 166 -8.73 6.27 1.85
N LEU A 167 -7.63 5.52 2.04
CA LEU A 167 -7.56 4.13 1.58
C LEU A 167 -8.66 3.28 2.22
N ARG A 168 -8.84 3.42 3.54
CA ARG A 168 -9.87 2.67 4.29
C ARG A 168 -11.28 2.99 3.80
N ARG A 169 -11.59 4.27 3.54
CA ARG A 169 -12.87 4.70 2.98
C ARG A 169 -13.10 4.06 1.62
N LEU A 170 -12.17 4.22 0.69
CA LEU A 170 -12.27 3.69 -0.67
C LEU A 170 -12.45 2.16 -0.70
N VAL A 171 -11.73 1.43 0.16
CA VAL A 171 -11.89 -0.03 0.24
C VAL A 171 -13.25 -0.41 0.81
N LYS A 172 -13.75 0.28 1.85
CA LYS A 172 -15.08 -0.01 2.40
C LYS A 172 -16.19 0.28 1.40
N GLU A 173 -16.08 1.38 0.65
CA GLU A 173 -17.03 1.71 -0.42
C GLU A 173 -17.00 0.66 -1.55
N ASN A 174 -15.83 0.19 -1.93
CA ASN A 174 -15.67 -0.86 -2.94
C ASN A 174 -16.17 -2.24 -2.48
N LEU A 175 -16.19 -2.51 -1.18
CA LEU A 175 -16.58 -3.80 -0.59
C LEU A 175 -17.92 -3.71 0.16
N ALA A 176 -18.81 -2.83 -0.25
CA ALA A 176 -20.10 -2.59 0.42
C ALA A 176 -20.98 -3.85 0.52
N GLU A 177 -20.81 -4.82 -0.38
CA GLU A 177 -21.51 -6.11 -0.38
C GLU A 177 -21.00 -7.09 0.68
N PHE A 178 -19.84 -6.83 1.31
CA PHE A 178 -19.21 -7.67 2.32
C PHE A 178 -19.38 -7.12 3.74
N LYS A 179 -19.30 -7.99 4.73
CA LYS A 179 -19.11 -7.59 6.12
C LYS A 179 -17.65 -7.19 6.36
N VAL A 180 -17.34 -5.90 6.25
CA VAL A 180 -15.98 -5.39 6.47
C VAL A 180 -15.79 -5.02 7.92
N LEU A 181 -14.88 -5.72 8.61
CA LEU A 181 -14.51 -5.49 10.00
C LEU A 181 -13.19 -4.71 10.05
N SER A 182 -13.12 -3.76 10.97
CA SER A 182 -11.88 -3.04 11.32
C SER A 182 -11.88 -2.79 12.82
N ALA A 183 -10.71 -2.77 13.45
CA ALA A 183 -10.60 -2.40 14.86
C ALA A 183 -11.02 -0.94 15.06
N HIS A 184 -11.81 -0.69 16.12
CA HIS A 184 -12.28 0.65 16.48
C HIS A 184 -11.76 1.09 17.85
N GLN A 185 -11.66 0.14 18.81
CA GLN A 185 -11.25 0.41 20.19
C GLN A 185 -9.76 0.19 20.42
N PHE A 186 -9.09 -0.56 19.51
CA PHE A 186 -7.69 -0.93 19.62
C PHE A 186 -6.95 -0.59 18.33
N PRO A 187 -5.63 -0.33 18.39
CA PRO A 187 -4.84 -0.10 17.21
C PRO A 187 -4.92 -1.27 16.21
N MET A 188 -5.05 -0.97 14.93
CA MET A 188 -5.11 -1.97 13.84
C MET A 188 -3.73 -2.56 13.51
N GLY A 189 -2.65 -1.92 13.93
CA GLY A 189 -1.26 -2.32 13.71
C GLY A 189 -0.63 -2.95 14.96
N ASP A 190 0.69 -2.85 15.05
CA ASP A 190 1.54 -3.48 16.09
C ASP A 190 1.14 -3.12 17.52
N GLY A 191 0.59 -1.93 17.73
CA GLY A 191 0.06 -1.52 19.05
C GLY A 191 -1.07 -2.40 19.61
N GLY A 192 -1.72 -3.20 18.75
CA GLY A 192 -2.76 -4.16 19.16
C GLY A 192 -2.26 -5.57 19.48
N LEU A 193 -0.99 -5.89 19.20
CA LEU A 193 -0.43 -7.24 19.35
C LEU A 193 -0.49 -7.77 20.77
N SER A 194 -0.13 -6.96 21.76
CA SER A 194 -0.11 -7.37 23.17
C SER A 194 -1.50 -7.78 23.67
N LEU A 195 -2.54 -7.06 23.25
CA LEU A 195 -3.91 -7.42 23.58
C LEU A 195 -4.31 -8.74 22.89
N GLY A 196 -3.99 -8.90 21.60
CA GLY A 196 -4.28 -10.12 20.87
C GLY A 196 -3.61 -11.35 21.49
N GLN A 197 -2.35 -11.22 21.93
CA GLN A 197 -1.63 -12.27 22.64
C GLN A 197 -2.28 -12.61 23.98
N ALA A 198 -2.68 -11.60 24.76
CA ALA A 198 -3.36 -11.81 26.04
C ALA A 198 -4.71 -12.54 25.87
N VAL A 199 -5.49 -12.18 24.86
CA VAL A 199 -6.78 -12.85 24.55
C VAL A 199 -6.54 -14.32 24.15
N ILE A 200 -5.57 -14.58 23.27
CA ILE A 200 -5.24 -15.95 22.85
C ILE A 200 -4.80 -16.79 24.07
N ALA A 201 -3.91 -16.25 24.90
CA ALA A 201 -3.43 -16.94 26.11
C ALA A 201 -4.60 -17.26 27.07
N SER A 202 -5.50 -16.31 27.30
CA SER A 202 -6.68 -16.53 28.16
C SER A 202 -7.59 -17.64 27.63
N VAL A 203 -7.85 -17.67 26.32
CA VAL A 203 -8.69 -18.72 25.73
C VAL A 203 -8.02 -20.09 25.79
N GLN A 204 -6.71 -20.16 25.60
CA GLN A 204 -5.95 -21.41 25.71
C GLN A 204 -5.93 -21.93 27.13
N PHE A 205 -5.71 -21.07 28.13
CA PHE A 205 -5.74 -21.42 29.57
C PHE A 205 -7.08 -22.00 29.96
N ASN A 206 -8.18 -21.33 29.62
CA ASN A 206 -9.54 -21.82 29.96
C ASN A 206 -9.87 -23.15 29.29
N LYS A 207 -9.35 -23.46 28.11
CA LYS A 207 -9.54 -24.78 27.48
C LYS A 207 -8.80 -25.88 28.20
N THR A 208 -7.65 -25.61 28.81
CA THR A 208 -6.86 -26.60 29.52
C THR A 208 -7.53 -26.98 30.85
N GLU A 209 -8.19 -26.03 31.54
CA GLU A 209 -8.93 -26.29 32.79
C GLU A 209 -10.23 -27.08 32.57
N LEU A 210 -10.84 -26.99 31.35
CA LEU A 210 -12.07 -27.75 31.04
C LEU A 210 -11.80 -29.23 30.68
N HIS A 211 -10.55 -29.61 30.53
CA HIS A 211 -10.12 -30.98 30.18
C HIS A 211 -9.28 -31.66 31.29
N SER A 212 -9.09 -30.99 32.40
CA SER A 212 -8.48 -31.53 33.64
C SER A 212 -9.56 -31.87 34.68
#